data_d38a85fb1228b27c33b9a2202d6d65ba
#
_entry.id   d38a85fb1228b27c33b9a2202d6d65ba
#
_cell.length_a   1.000
_cell.length_b   1.000
_cell.length_c   1.000
_cell.angle_alpha   90.00
_cell.angle_beta   90.00
_cell.angle_gamma   90.00
#
_symmetry.space_group_name_H-M   'P 1'
#
loop_
_entity.id
_entity.type
_entity.pdbx_description
1 polymer ?
#
loop_
_entity_poly.entity_id
_entity_poly.type
_entity_poly.pdbx_seq_one_letter_code
_entity_poly.pdbx_strand_id
1 'polypeptide(L)'
;VEFLDQLSLDETRAATQLIRERLAGQDIKFNYLTLREPLKAEYLAFRQGEGPRPDQRAFAILIDRRTPGGVIEAVINLTSHIIEEWKRVEDVMPILTPTDLGFIERVAQSDPQVIQACRDIGIYDMSQVYFNAWAIRFNEH
;
A
#
# COMPACT_ATOMS: atom_id res chain seq x y z
N VAL A 1 -23.81 -6.85 -3.65
CA VAL A 1 -22.58 -6.29 -3.06
C VAL A 1 -23.02 -5.07 -2.29
N GLU A 2 -22.84 -5.07 -0.97
CA GLU A 2 -23.08 -3.88 -0.18
C GLU A 2 -22.02 -2.83 -0.54
N PHE A 3 -22.41 -1.56 -0.52
CA PHE A 3 -21.60 -0.45 -1.00
C PHE A 3 -20.31 -0.22 -0.19
N LEU A 4 -20.24 -0.74 1.02
CA LEU A 4 -19.08 -0.66 1.93
C LEU A 4 -18.28 -1.98 2.00
N ASP A 5 -18.62 -2.96 1.17
CA ASP A 5 -17.82 -4.18 1.05
C ASP A 5 -16.44 -3.87 0.46
N GLN A 6 -15.47 -4.70 0.76
CA GLN A 6 -14.17 -4.63 0.12
C GLN A 6 -14.29 -4.73 -1.40
N LEU A 7 -13.32 -4.18 -2.12
CA LEU A 7 -13.26 -4.29 -3.57
C LEU A 7 -13.35 -5.76 -4.00
N SER A 8 -14.24 -6.05 -4.91
CA SER A 8 -14.29 -7.34 -5.60
C SER A 8 -13.04 -7.57 -6.43
N LEU A 9 -12.82 -8.80 -6.86
CA LEU A 9 -11.70 -9.14 -7.73
C LEU A 9 -11.75 -8.36 -9.07
N ASP A 10 -12.93 -8.15 -9.64
CA ASP A 10 -13.08 -7.44 -10.91
C ASP A 10 -12.85 -5.93 -10.72
N GLU A 11 -13.29 -5.33 -9.63
CA GLU A 11 -13.00 -3.94 -9.28
C GLU A 11 -11.50 -3.73 -9.02
N THR A 12 -10.86 -4.67 -8.33
CA THR A 12 -9.40 -4.66 -8.12
C THR A 12 -8.65 -4.74 -9.45
N ARG A 13 -9.08 -5.59 -10.37
CA ARG A 13 -8.50 -5.70 -11.72
C ARG A 13 -8.68 -4.42 -12.52
N ALA A 14 -9.89 -3.84 -12.52
CA ALA A 14 -10.19 -2.61 -13.23
C ALA A 14 -9.33 -1.44 -12.71
N ALA A 15 -9.24 -1.24 -11.38
CA ALA A 15 -8.39 -0.23 -10.79
C ALA A 15 -6.91 -0.42 -11.17
N THR A 16 -6.43 -1.66 -11.07
CA THR A 16 -5.04 -2.00 -11.39
C THR A 16 -4.72 -1.77 -12.86
N GLN A 17 -5.64 -2.07 -13.76
CA GLN A 17 -5.47 -1.84 -15.19
C GLN A 17 -5.36 -0.36 -15.51
N LEU A 18 -6.26 0.48 -15.01
CA LEU A 18 -6.23 1.94 -15.21
C LEU A 18 -4.89 2.55 -14.72
N ILE A 19 -4.41 2.11 -13.56
CA ILE A 19 -3.13 2.54 -13.02
C ILE A 19 -1.97 2.11 -13.94
N ARG A 20 -1.95 0.86 -14.40
CA ARG A 20 -0.89 0.35 -15.28
C ARG A 20 -0.87 1.04 -16.64
N GLU A 21 -2.03 1.35 -17.21
CA GLU A 21 -2.13 2.11 -18.47
C GLU A 21 -1.53 3.50 -18.33
N ARG A 22 -1.81 4.20 -17.21
CA ARG A 22 -1.20 5.50 -16.91
C ARG A 22 0.31 5.43 -16.75
N LEU A 23 0.81 4.33 -16.20
CA LEU A 23 2.22 4.12 -15.83
C LEU A 23 2.99 3.32 -16.88
N ALA A 24 2.51 3.21 -18.11
CA ALA A 24 3.13 2.39 -19.16
C ALA A 24 4.65 2.58 -19.21
N GLY A 25 5.41 1.50 -18.95
CA GLY A 25 6.87 1.47 -18.94
C GLY A 25 7.53 2.04 -17.68
N GLN A 26 6.80 2.33 -16.61
CA GLN A 26 7.37 2.78 -15.34
C GLN A 26 7.52 1.60 -14.36
N ASP A 27 8.60 1.60 -13.56
CA ASP A 27 8.85 0.59 -12.52
C ASP A 27 8.13 0.98 -11.22
N ILE A 28 6.86 0.60 -11.15
CA ILE A 28 5.98 0.91 -10.03
C ILE A 28 5.62 -0.37 -9.27
N LYS A 29 5.73 -0.31 -7.95
CA LYS A 29 5.24 -1.33 -7.02
C LYS A 29 3.91 -0.88 -6.43
N PHE A 30 2.89 -1.74 -6.53
CA PHE A 30 1.67 -1.57 -5.73
C PHE A 30 1.98 -1.90 -4.28
N ASN A 31 1.73 -0.95 -3.39
CA ASN A 31 1.88 -1.12 -1.95
C ASN A 31 0.52 -1.44 -1.30
N TYR A 32 -0.51 -0.68 -1.66
CA TYR A 32 -1.84 -0.78 -1.09
C TYR A 32 -2.91 -0.48 -2.13
N LEU A 33 -4.01 -1.22 -2.10
CA LEU A 33 -5.20 -0.96 -2.91
C LEU A 33 -6.43 -1.37 -2.10
N THR A 34 -7.36 -0.45 -1.90
CA THR A 34 -8.56 -0.66 -1.08
C THR A 34 -9.74 0.13 -1.60
N LEU A 35 -10.91 -0.16 -1.05
CA LEU A 35 -12.10 0.67 -1.23
C LEU A 35 -11.82 2.10 -0.69
N ARG A 36 -12.18 3.10 -1.47
CA ARG A 36 -12.35 4.48 -1.00
C ARG A 36 -13.80 4.68 -0.62
N GLU A 37 -14.09 4.65 0.68
CA GLU A 37 -15.45 4.86 1.16
C GLU A 37 -15.98 6.25 0.75
N PRO A 38 -17.28 6.37 0.41
CA PRO A 38 -17.91 7.65 0.17
C PRO A 38 -17.98 8.47 1.45
N LEU A 39 -18.23 9.76 1.33
CA LEU A 39 -18.49 10.58 2.50
C LEU A 39 -19.74 10.07 3.24
N LYS A 40 -19.67 10.04 4.56
CA LYS A 40 -20.77 9.54 5.40
C LYS A 40 -22.11 10.20 5.07
N ALA A 41 -22.09 11.52 4.80
CA ALA A 41 -23.30 12.27 4.44
C ALA A 41 -23.92 11.77 3.12
N GLU A 42 -23.09 11.54 2.10
CA GLU A 42 -23.53 11.00 0.79
C GLU A 42 -24.11 9.60 0.93
N TYR A 43 -23.44 8.74 1.69
CA TYR A 43 -23.90 7.39 1.96
C TYR A 43 -25.25 7.37 2.70
N LEU A 44 -25.40 8.21 3.74
CA LEU A 44 -26.65 8.28 4.50
C LEU A 44 -27.79 8.84 3.66
N ALA A 45 -27.58 9.91 2.88
CA ALA A 45 -28.59 10.46 1.98
C ALA A 45 -29.07 9.40 0.96
N PHE A 46 -28.14 8.64 0.37
CA PHE A 46 -28.48 7.53 -0.51
C PHE A 46 -29.33 6.45 0.19
N ARG A 47 -28.94 6.06 1.41
CA ARG A 47 -29.67 5.06 2.20
C ARG A 47 -31.08 5.50 2.57
N GLN A 48 -31.31 6.78 2.75
CA GLN A 48 -32.61 7.40 3.06
C GLN A 48 -33.45 7.67 1.78
N GLY A 49 -32.89 7.48 0.59
CA GLY A 49 -33.55 7.80 -0.67
C GLY A 49 -33.58 9.28 -1.00
N GLU A 50 -32.76 10.08 -0.30
CA GLU A 50 -32.67 11.54 -0.46
C GLU A 50 -31.54 12.00 -1.39
N GLY A 51 -30.67 11.08 -1.84
CA GLY A 51 -29.53 11.37 -2.70
C GLY A 51 -29.23 10.28 -3.72
N PRO A 52 -28.40 10.59 -4.73
CA PRO A 52 -27.95 9.63 -5.70
C PRO A 52 -27.06 8.55 -5.07
N ARG A 53 -26.93 7.41 -5.74
CA ARG A 53 -25.96 6.40 -5.36
C ARG A 53 -24.55 7.00 -5.51
N PRO A 54 -23.70 6.99 -4.47
CA PRO A 54 -22.32 7.43 -4.59
C PRO A 54 -21.53 6.58 -5.59
N ASP A 55 -20.53 7.18 -6.24
CA ASP A 55 -19.62 6.43 -7.10
C ASP A 55 -18.77 5.45 -6.31
N GLN A 56 -18.51 4.30 -6.92
CA GLN A 56 -17.57 3.32 -6.39
C GLN A 56 -16.15 3.79 -6.68
N ARG A 57 -15.33 3.91 -5.65
CA ARG A 57 -13.95 4.38 -5.77
C ARG A 57 -12.96 3.45 -5.12
N ALA A 58 -11.78 3.37 -5.68
CA ALA A 58 -10.62 2.70 -5.08
C ALA A 58 -9.55 3.74 -4.70
N PHE A 59 -8.81 3.45 -3.64
CA PHE A 59 -7.63 4.20 -3.22
C PHE A 59 -6.40 3.32 -3.34
N ALA A 60 -5.35 3.82 -3.96
CA ALA A 60 -4.09 3.11 -4.14
C ALA A 60 -2.91 3.90 -3.60
N ILE A 61 -1.94 3.18 -3.01
CA ILE A 61 -0.61 3.67 -2.69
C ILE A 61 0.39 2.91 -3.57
N LEU A 62 1.20 3.66 -4.31
CA LEU A 62 2.17 3.14 -5.27
C LEU A 62 3.56 3.65 -4.91
N ILE A 63 4.58 2.82 -5.14
CA ILE A 63 5.98 3.19 -4.96
C ILE A 63 6.65 3.26 -6.33
N ASP A 64 7.16 4.43 -6.71
CA ASP A 64 8.03 4.59 -7.86
C ASP A 64 9.47 4.25 -7.45
N ARG A 65 9.96 3.10 -7.87
CA ARG A 65 11.30 2.62 -7.51
C ARG A 65 12.44 3.46 -8.06
N ARG A 66 12.19 4.27 -9.09
CA ARG A 66 13.18 5.16 -9.69
C ARG A 66 13.33 6.48 -8.93
N THR A 67 12.34 6.81 -8.10
CA THR A 67 12.34 8.06 -7.34
C THR A 67 12.12 7.72 -5.86
N PRO A 68 13.21 7.39 -5.12
CA PRO A 68 13.11 7.09 -3.69
C PRO A 68 12.57 8.27 -2.88
N GLY A 69 12.03 7.97 -1.70
CA GLY A 69 11.63 8.98 -0.72
C GLY A 69 10.22 9.52 -0.93
N GLY A 70 9.28 8.67 -1.33
CA GLY A 70 7.89 9.06 -1.43
C GLY A 70 6.98 7.99 -2.01
N VAL A 71 5.70 8.30 -2.03
CA VAL A 71 4.66 7.44 -2.62
C VAL A 71 3.81 8.24 -3.59
N ILE A 72 3.08 7.53 -4.42
CA ILE A 72 1.99 8.10 -5.22
C ILE A 72 0.68 7.63 -4.58
N GLU A 73 -0.17 8.57 -4.22
CA GLU A 73 -1.56 8.32 -3.84
C GLU A 73 -2.44 8.53 -5.06
N ALA A 74 -3.31 7.57 -5.34
CA ALA A 74 -4.25 7.63 -6.45
C ALA A 74 -5.67 7.30 -6.00
N VAL A 75 -6.65 8.05 -6.53
CA VAL A 75 -8.07 7.75 -6.40
C VAL A 75 -8.60 7.38 -7.77
N ILE A 76 -9.20 6.21 -7.87
CA ILE A 76 -9.74 5.64 -9.09
C ILE A 76 -11.25 5.54 -8.94
N ASN A 77 -11.99 6.23 -9.80
CA ASN A 77 -13.43 6.10 -9.90
C ASN A 77 -13.76 4.88 -10.78
N LEU A 78 -14.29 3.84 -10.16
CA LEU A 78 -14.64 2.59 -10.81
C LEU A 78 -15.98 2.66 -11.54
N THR A 79 -16.83 3.64 -11.20
CA THR A 79 -18.09 3.88 -11.89
C THR A 79 -17.87 4.53 -13.24
N SER A 80 -16.99 5.52 -13.32
CA SER A 80 -16.66 6.25 -14.54
C SER A 80 -15.41 5.76 -15.26
N HIS A 81 -14.66 4.81 -14.68
CA HIS A 81 -13.39 4.26 -15.18
C HIS A 81 -12.31 5.33 -15.43
N ILE A 82 -12.15 6.27 -14.52
CA ILE A 82 -11.12 7.32 -14.59
C ILE A 82 -10.29 7.38 -13.32
N ILE A 83 -9.06 7.91 -13.43
CA ILE A 83 -8.23 8.28 -12.30
C ILE A 83 -8.58 9.73 -11.95
N GLU A 84 -9.24 9.95 -10.81
CA GLU A 84 -9.68 11.27 -10.34
C GLU A 84 -8.54 12.04 -9.68
N GLU A 85 -7.71 11.35 -8.88
CA GLU A 85 -6.60 11.95 -8.16
C GLU A 85 -5.31 11.18 -8.40
N TRP A 86 -4.21 11.91 -8.54
CA TRP A 86 -2.87 11.36 -8.69
C TRP A 86 -1.89 12.32 -8.03
N LYS A 87 -1.43 11.99 -6.85
CA LYS A 87 -0.62 12.87 -6.03
C LYS A 87 0.66 12.17 -5.58
N ARG A 88 1.82 12.81 -5.83
CA ARG A 88 3.06 12.41 -5.18
C ARG A 88 3.11 13.01 -3.77
N VAL A 89 3.42 12.17 -2.79
CA VAL A 89 3.65 12.55 -1.39
C VAL A 89 5.09 12.20 -1.07
N GLU A 90 5.90 13.19 -0.76
CA GLU A 90 7.32 13.06 -0.46
C GLU A 90 7.55 12.87 1.04
N ASP A 91 8.74 12.39 1.39
CA ASP A 91 9.19 12.21 2.78
C ASP A 91 8.25 11.35 3.65
N VAL A 92 7.60 10.38 3.04
CA VAL A 92 6.75 9.40 3.72
C VAL A 92 7.21 7.98 3.42
N MET A 93 7.06 7.12 4.39
CA MET A 93 7.29 5.69 4.25
C MET A 93 5.94 4.97 4.17
N PRO A 94 5.70 4.15 3.14
CA PRO A 94 4.49 3.36 3.05
C PRO A 94 4.52 2.20 4.06
N ILE A 95 3.38 1.56 4.26
CA ILE A 95 3.29 0.35 5.08
C ILE A 95 4.16 -0.76 4.50
N LEU A 96 4.80 -1.55 5.38
CA LEU A 96 5.56 -2.73 4.96
C LEU A 96 4.60 -3.81 4.45
N THR A 97 4.91 -4.34 3.28
CA THR A 97 4.16 -5.48 2.71
C THR A 97 4.73 -6.81 3.24
N PRO A 98 3.98 -7.93 3.16
CA PRO A 98 4.51 -9.25 3.51
C PRO A 98 5.81 -9.60 2.76
N THR A 99 5.96 -9.15 1.52
CA THR A 99 7.19 -9.34 0.73
C THR A 99 8.36 -8.56 1.33
N ASP A 100 8.12 -7.34 1.82
CA ASP A 100 9.16 -6.52 2.46
C ASP A 100 9.60 -7.17 3.77
N LEU A 101 8.67 -7.66 4.59
CA LEU A 101 8.97 -8.36 5.85
C LEU A 101 9.90 -9.56 5.62
N GLY A 102 9.56 -10.44 4.67
CA GLY A 102 10.40 -11.58 4.34
C GLY A 102 11.76 -11.21 3.73
N PHE A 103 11.85 -10.09 3.02
CA PHE A 103 13.13 -9.58 2.52
C PHE A 103 14.02 -9.07 3.64
N ILE A 104 13.47 -8.23 4.54
CA ILE A 104 14.19 -7.66 5.70
C ILE A 104 14.73 -8.77 6.59
N GLU A 105 13.92 -9.79 6.87
CA GLU A 105 14.35 -10.93 7.69
C GLU A 105 15.55 -11.66 7.07
N ARG A 106 15.49 -11.97 5.77
CA ARG A 106 16.62 -12.62 5.08
C ARG A 106 17.89 -11.79 5.08
N VAL A 107 17.77 -10.47 4.87
CA VAL A 107 18.92 -9.55 4.90
C VAL A 107 19.52 -9.53 6.29
N ALA A 108 18.71 -9.37 7.34
CA ALA A 108 19.19 -9.34 8.73
C ALA A 108 19.85 -10.66 9.15
N GLN A 109 19.24 -11.80 8.80
CA GLN A 109 19.81 -13.13 9.11
C GLN A 109 21.15 -13.41 8.41
N SER A 110 21.41 -12.78 7.27
CA SER A 110 22.64 -12.94 6.50
C SER A 110 23.71 -11.87 6.76
N ASP A 111 23.38 -10.83 7.51
CA ASP A 111 24.31 -9.72 7.80
C ASP A 111 25.41 -10.17 8.75
N PRO A 112 26.72 -10.02 8.40
CA PRO A 112 27.82 -10.47 9.24
C PRO A 112 27.88 -9.82 10.61
N GLN A 113 27.47 -8.54 10.74
CA GLN A 113 27.48 -7.83 12.01
C GLN A 113 26.37 -8.36 12.95
N VAL A 114 25.20 -8.64 12.39
CA VAL A 114 24.07 -9.24 13.11
C VAL A 114 24.45 -10.66 13.58
N ILE A 115 25.04 -11.48 12.69
CA ILE A 115 25.52 -12.82 13.04
C ILE A 115 26.54 -12.75 14.17
N GLN A 116 27.51 -11.82 14.12
CA GLN A 116 28.51 -11.69 15.16
C GLN A 116 27.88 -11.25 16.49
N ALA A 117 26.99 -10.28 16.48
CA ALA A 117 26.27 -9.84 17.69
C ALA A 117 25.46 -10.98 18.33
N CYS A 118 24.82 -11.82 17.52
CA CYS A 118 24.12 -13.01 18.01
C CYS A 118 25.09 -14.02 18.66
N ARG A 119 26.25 -14.28 18.04
CA ARG A 119 27.29 -15.16 18.59
C ARG A 119 27.84 -14.68 19.93
N ASP A 120 28.04 -13.38 20.06
CA ASP A 120 28.57 -12.76 21.28
C ASP A 120 27.64 -12.97 22.50
N ILE A 121 26.37 -13.19 22.27
CA ILE A 121 25.37 -13.55 23.29
C ILE A 121 25.01 -15.04 23.32
N GLY A 122 25.77 -15.89 22.61
CA GLY A 122 25.63 -17.34 22.64
C GLY A 122 24.61 -17.93 21.65
N ILE A 123 24.13 -17.15 20.67
CA ILE A 123 23.22 -17.62 19.62
C ILE A 123 24.04 -17.93 18.37
N TYR A 124 24.12 -19.18 17.98
CA TYR A 124 24.93 -19.66 16.84
C TYR A 124 24.10 -20.07 15.64
N ASP A 125 22.83 -20.38 15.83
CA ASP A 125 21.90 -20.81 14.79
C ASP A 125 20.93 -19.67 14.45
N MET A 126 21.20 -18.99 13.34
CA MET A 126 20.39 -17.85 12.88
C MET A 126 18.97 -18.25 12.44
N SER A 127 18.72 -19.54 12.20
CA SER A 127 17.35 -20.01 11.87
C SER A 127 16.40 -19.92 13.08
N GLN A 128 16.94 -19.78 14.29
CA GLN A 128 16.18 -19.58 15.53
C GLN A 128 15.93 -18.11 15.84
N VAL A 129 16.48 -17.19 15.05
CA VAL A 129 16.36 -15.76 15.27
C VAL A 129 15.27 -15.21 14.35
N TYR A 130 14.24 -14.62 14.95
CA TYR A 130 13.17 -13.94 14.26
C TYR A 130 13.38 -12.42 14.28
N PHE A 131 13.26 -11.80 13.12
CA PHE A 131 13.38 -10.35 12.96
C PHE A 131 12.00 -9.73 12.70
N ASN A 132 11.47 -9.04 13.71
CA ASN A 132 10.20 -8.34 13.62
C ASN A 132 10.42 -6.91 13.11
N ALA A 133 10.23 -6.71 11.82
CA ALA A 133 10.44 -5.43 11.17
C ALA A 133 9.23 -4.50 11.38
N TRP A 134 9.53 -3.24 11.69
CA TRP A 134 8.54 -2.19 11.85
C TRP A 134 8.89 -0.98 10.97
N ALA A 135 7.89 -0.36 10.37
CA ALA A 135 8.06 0.93 9.74
C ALA A 135 8.26 1.99 10.84
N ILE A 136 9.38 2.70 10.78
CA ILE A 136 9.66 3.83 11.68
C ILE A 136 9.24 5.12 10.98
N ARG A 137 8.52 5.96 11.71
CA ARG A 137 8.25 7.32 11.26
C ARG A 137 9.57 8.08 11.21
N PHE A 138 9.79 8.87 10.15
CA PHE A 138 10.89 9.82 10.13
C PHE A 138 10.73 10.79 11.30
N ASN A 139 11.63 10.67 12.27
CA ASN A 139 11.77 11.71 13.27
C ASN A 139 12.78 12.70 12.70
N GLU A 140 12.34 13.93 12.50
CA GLU A 140 13.26 15.05 12.33
C GLU A 140 14.08 15.15 13.62
N HIS A 141 15.38 14.92 13.54
CA HIS A 141 16.36 15.27 14.55
C HIS A 141 17.20 16.43 14.03
#